data_c967c8d8f0423930e26110926a52a917
#
_entry.id   c967c8d8f0423930e26110926a52a917
#
_cell.length_a   1.000
_cell.length_b   1.000
_cell.length_c   1.000
_cell.angle_alpha   90.00
_cell.angle_beta   90.00
_cell.angle_gamma   90.00
#
_symmetry.space_group_name_H-M   'P 1'
#
loop_
_entity.id
_entity.type
_entity.pdbx_description
1 polymer ?
#
loop_
_entity_poly.entity_id
_entity_poly.type
_entity_poly.pdbx_seq_one_letter_code
_entity_poly.pdbx_strand_id
1 'polypeptide(L)'
;MDIKKEIVNINVHNIFPNAYQPRKFFNEEALEELSQSIQSHGIIQPITVRKIGDKFELVAGERRWRAARMANLESVPCNIIEITDTQSAEIALLENLQREDLNFIEEAEAYYNLINEHNFTQDELAKRMGKKQSTIANKMRLLKLSSKVRLICLENSLTERHARALLSLPTEELQLKIIKKAIKNSLNVKKTEELINLELLKIAGEEMKKRKKGKGVLPGKLYVNTIKQVLGK
;
A
#
# COMPACT_ATOMS: atom_id res chain seq x y z
N MET A 1 -14.71 22.60 -5.46
CA MET A 1 -14.18 22.90 -6.80
C MET A 1 -15.14 22.30 -7.81
N ASP A 2 -15.93 23.15 -8.48
CA ASP A 2 -16.76 22.73 -9.59
C ASP A 2 -15.86 22.52 -10.82
N ILE A 3 -15.50 21.26 -11.06
CA ILE A 3 -14.80 20.87 -12.29
C ILE A 3 -15.86 20.90 -13.38
N LYS A 4 -15.83 21.90 -14.28
CA LYS A 4 -16.61 21.87 -15.52
C LYS A 4 -16.24 20.58 -16.26
N LYS A 5 -17.13 19.60 -16.22
CA LYS A 5 -17.00 18.33 -16.94
C LYS A 5 -17.57 18.51 -18.33
N GLU A 6 -16.77 18.96 -19.26
CA GLU A 6 -17.12 18.94 -20.67
C GLU A 6 -16.58 17.64 -21.28
N ILE A 7 -17.49 16.81 -21.80
CA ILE A 7 -17.11 15.57 -22.48
C ILE A 7 -16.77 15.91 -23.93
N VAL A 8 -15.51 15.69 -24.29
CA VAL A 8 -14.99 15.96 -25.62
C VAL A 8 -14.46 14.67 -26.23
N ASN A 9 -14.75 14.42 -27.50
CA ASN A 9 -14.13 13.30 -28.22
C ASN A 9 -12.71 13.67 -28.62
N ILE A 10 -11.74 12.91 -28.15
CA ILE A 10 -10.32 13.11 -28.42
C ILE A 10 -9.78 11.93 -29.23
N ASN A 11 -8.97 12.22 -30.26
CA ASN A 11 -8.30 11.19 -31.02
C ASN A 11 -7.42 10.33 -30.09
N VAL A 12 -7.60 9.00 -30.17
CA VAL A 12 -6.94 8.04 -29.26
C VAL A 12 -5.42 8.10 -29.33
N HIS A 13 -4.85 8.52 -30.47
CA HIS A 13 -3.41 8.67 -30.65
C HIS A 13 -2.84 9.96 -30.05
N ASN A 14 -3.69 10.94 -29.73
CA ASN A 14 -3.31 12.15 -29.04
C ASN A 14 -3.28 11.98 -27.52
N ILE A 15 -3.67 10.79 -27.03
CA ILE A 15 -3.65 10.45 -25.61
C ILE A 15 -2.41 9.58 -25.32
N PHE A 16 -1.65 9.93 -24.29
CA PHE A 16 -0.52 9.13 -23.84
C PHE A 16 -0.66 8.77 -22.35
N PRO A 17 -0.06 7.64 -21.92
CA PRO A 17 -0.16 7.18 -20.53
C PRO A 17 0.61 8.11 -19.60
N ASN A 18 0.16 8.20 -18.34
CA ASN A 18 0.86 8.91 -17.29
C ASN A 18 2.14 8.15 -16.88
N ALA A 19 3.28 8.85 -16.80
CA ALA A 19 4.56 8.26 -16.40
C ALA A 19 4.57 7.71 -14.96
N TYR A 20 3.69 8.21 -14.10
CA TYR A 20 3.55 7.80 -12.70
C TYR A 20 2.58 6.64 -12.49
N GLN A 21 2.03 6.05 -13.56
CA GLN A 21 1.13 4.89 -13.46
C GLN A 21 1.94 3.62 -13.14
N PRO A 22 1.79 3.02 -11.95
CA PRO A 22 2.60 1.87 -11.55
C PRO A 22 2.15 0.55 -12.16
N ARG A 23 0.99 0.52 -12.84
CA ARG A 23 0.43 -0.71 -13.42
C ARG A 23 1.16 -1.11 -14.70
N LYS A 24 2.14 -2.02 -14.58
CA LYS A 24 2.91 -2.56 -15.71
C LYS A 24 2.28 -3.82 -16.34
N PHE A 25 1.44 -4.54 -15.59
CA PHE A 25 0.87 -5.80 -16.05
C PHE A 25 -0.65 -5.69 -16.16
N PHE A 26 -1.16 -6.03 -17.32
CA PHE A 26 -2.59 -6.12 -17.60
C PHE A 26 -2.88 -7.56 -18.03
N ASN A 27 -3.97 -8.13 -17.55
CA ASN A 27 -4.46 -9.41 -18.04
C ASN A 27 -4.98 -9.17 -19.47
N GLU A 28 -4.36 -9.85 -20.44
CA GLU A 28 -4.66 -9.69 -21.87
C GLU A 28 -6.09 -10.15 -22.18
N GLU A 29 -6.53 -11.28 -21.64
CA GLU A 29 -7.91 -11.80 -21.82
C GLU A 29 -8.96 -10.78 -21.35
N ALA A 30 -8.76 -10.21 -20.16
CA ALA A 30 -9.68 -9.19 -19.62
C ALA A 30 -9.63 -7.84 -20.38
N LEU A 31 -8.56 -7.58 -21.14
CA LEU A 31 -8.47 -6.44 -22.05
C LEU A 31 -9.17 -6.73 -23.37
N GLU A 32 -9.07 -7.94 -23.90
CA GLU A 32 -9.76 -8.38 -25.10
C GLU A 32 -11.30 -8.36 -24.91
N GLU A 33 -11.79 -8.90 -23.79
CA GLU A 33 -13.21 -8.83 -23.44
C GLU A 33 -13.72 -7.39 -23.38
N LEU A 34 -12.94 -6.51 -22.73
CA LEU A 34 -13.28 -5.09 -22.66
C LEU A 34 -13.23 -4.42 -24.04
N SER A 35 -12.29 -4.81 -24.90
CA SER A 35 -12.19 -4.32 -26.29
C SER A 35 -13.41 -4.70 -27.12
N GLN A 36 -13.88 -5.95 -27.04
CA GLN A 36 -15.09 -6.41 -27.69
C GLN A 36 -16.33 -5.66 -27.19
N SER A 37 -16.43 -5.46 -25.89
CA SER A 37 -17.51 -4.66 -25.29
C SER A 37 -17.50 -3.22 -25.78
N ILE A 38 -16.33 -2.59 -25.85
CA ILE A 38 -16.16 -1.21 -26.34
C ILE A 38 -16.47 -1.11 -27.85
N GLN A 39 -16.13 -2.13 -28.62
CA GLN A 39 -16.46 -2.18 -30.04
C GLN A 39 -17.98 -2.24 -30.28
N SER A 40 -18.70 -2.94 -29.40
CA SER A 40 -20.16 -3.12 -29.53
C SER A 40 -20.96 -1.95 -28.96
N HIS A 41 -20.54 -1.34 -27.87
CA HIS A 41 -21.33 -0.37 -27.10
C HIS A 41 -20.66 1.00 -26.96
N GLY A 42 -19.43 1.15 -27.45
CA GLY A 42 -18.62 2.33 -27.18
C GLY A 42 -18.12 2.43 -25.73
N ILE A 43 -17.50 3.55 -25.39
CA ILE A 43 -17.05 3.85 -24.03
C ILE A 43 -18.18 4.56 -23.28
N ILE A 44 -18.83 3.85 -22.35
CA ILE A 44 -19.95 4.38 -21.54
C ILE A 44 -19.44 5.41 -20.52
N GLN A 45 -18.32 5.13 -19.84
CA GLN A 45 -17.69 6.05 -18.90
C GLN A 45 -16.51 6.76 -19.55
N PRO A 46 -16.55 8.10 -19.71
CA PRO A 46 -15.46 8.84 -20.32
C PRO A 46 -14.12 8.60 -19.62
N ILE A 47 -13.04 8.66 -20.41
CA ILE A 47 -11.67 8.63 -19.92
C ILE A 47 -11.34 10.01 -19.35
N THR A 48 -10.59 10.08 -18.27
CA THR A 48 -10.16 11.36 -17.70
C THR A 48 -8.74 11.68 -18.16
N VAL A 49 -8.59 12.87 -18.75
CA VAL A 49 -7.32 13.33 -19.29
C VAL A 49 -7.02 14.77 -18.86
N ARG A 50 -5.76 15.15 -18.89
CA ARG A 50 -5.33 16.56 -18.77
C ARG A 50 -4.58 16.99 -20.03
N LYS A 51 -4.65 18.26 -20.36
CA LYS A 51 -3.98 18.81 -21.54
C LYS A 51 -2.52 19.11 -21.21
N ILE A 52 -1.60 18.64 -22.07
CA ILE A 52 -0.16 18.96 -22.02
C ILE A 52 0.26 19.38 -23.43
N GLY A 53 0.41 20.68 -23.65
CA GLY A 53 0.65 21.23 -24.99
C GLY A 53 -0.49 20.89 -25.93
N ASP A 54 -0.16 20.23 -27.06
CA ASP A 54 -1.14 19.78 -28.07
C ASP A 54 -1.64 18.34 -27.84
N LYS A 55 -1.18 17.67 -26.79
CA LYS A 55 -1.56 16.29 -26.46
C LYS A 55 -2.25 16.21 -25.12
N PHE A 56 -2.73 15.02 -24.80
CA PHE A 56 -3.47 14.74 -23.58
C PHE A 56 -2.79 13.61 -22.80
N GLU A 57 -2.53 13.85 -21.52
CA GLU A 57 -2.05 12.81 -20.62
C GLU A 57 -3.22 12.14 -19.91
N LEU A 58 -3.17 10.82 -19.83
CA LEU A 58 -4.16 10.00 -19.17
C LEU A 58 -4.07 10.19 -17.65
N VAL A 59 -5.15 10.62 -17.03
CA VAL A 59 -5.25 10.73 -15.56
C VAL A 59 -5.93 9.51 -14.98
N ALA A 60 -7.03 9.03 -15.60
CA ALA A 60 -7.74 7.82 -15.18
C ALA A 60 -8.40 7.12 -16.37
N GLY A 61 -8.53 5.79 -16.30
CA GLY A 61 -9.20 4.98 -17.33
C GLY A 61 -8.26 4.28 -18.31
N GLU A 62 -7.03 3.94 -17.90
CA GLU A 62 -6.02 3.30 -18.78
C GLU A 62 -6.51 2.00 -19.44
N ARG A 63 -7.25 1.14 -18.72
CA ARG A 63 -7.81 -0.08 -19.31
C ARG A 63 -8.76 0.23 -20.47
N ARG A 64 -9.61 1.26 -20.33
CA ARG A 64 -10.54 1.71 -21.38
C ARG A 64 -9.81 2.28 -22.58
N TRP A 65 -8.79 3.09 -22.35
CA TRP A 65 -7.94 3.63 -23.41
C TRP A 65 -7.21 2.54 -24.19
N ARG A 66 -6.59 1.56 -23.50
CA ARG A 66 -5.92 0.43 -24.14
C ARG A 66 -6.90 -0.43 -24.95
N ALA A 67 -8.03 -0.76 -24.34
CA ALA A 67 -9.08 -1.54 -25.02
C ALA A 67 -9.67 -0.81 -26.23
N ALA A 68 -9.83 0.52 -26.17
CA ALA A 68 -10.25 1.34 -27.30
C ALA A 68 -9.23 1.33 -28.46
N ARG A 69 -7.93 1.35 -28.12
CA ARG A 69 -6.86 1.19 -29.13
C ARG A 69 -6.88 -0.20 -29.76
N MET A 70 -7.11 -1.25 -28.98
CA MET A 70 -7.27 -2.63 -29.51
C MET A 70 -8.50 -2.75 -30.39
N ALA A 71 -9.59 -2.05 -30.07
CA ALA A 71 -10.82 -1.96 -30.87
C ALA A 71 -10.67 -1.06 -32.10
N ASN A 72 -9.49 -0.47 -32.36
CA ASN A 72 -9.22 0.47 -33.46
C ASN A 72 -10.17 1.68 -33.51
N LEU A 73 -10.60 2.20 -32.36
CA LEU A 73 -11.38 3.43 -32.33
C LEU A 73 -10.51 4.64 -32.70
N GLU A 74 -11.02 5.53 -33.55
CA GLU A 74 -10.33 6.78 -33.91
C GLU A 74 -10.37 7.80 -32.77
N SER A 75 -11.47 7.89 -32.05
CA SER A 75 -11.67 8.84 -30.96
C SER A 75 -12.41 8.21 -29.79
N VAL A 76 -12.20 8.79 -28.61
CA VAL A 76 -12.78 8.32 -27.36
C VAL A 76 -13.34 9.49 -26.54
N PRO A 77 -14.48 9.31 -25.85
CA PRO A 77 -15.04 10.35 -24.99
C PRO A 77 -14.14 10.58 -23.77
N CYS A 78 -13.74 11.83 -23.57
CA CYS A 78 -12.84 12.24 -22.49
C CYS A 78 -13.42 13.38 -21.65
N ASN A 79 -13.18 13.33 -20.36
CA ASN A 79 -13.31 14.48 -19.46
C ASN A 79 -11.94 15.16 -19.38
N ILE A 80 -11.85 16.42 -19.80
CA ILE A 80 -10.63 17.22 -19.64
C ILE A 80 -10.67 17.87 -18.28
N ILE A 81 -9.59 17.70 -17.51
CA ILE A 81 -9.43 18.35 -16.20
C ILE A 81 -8.15 19.20 -16.21
N GLU A 82 -8.23 20.36 -15.55
CA GLU A 82 -7.09 21.23 -15.37
C GLU A 82 -6.43 20.91 -14.03
N ILE A 83 -5.32 20.23 -14.06
CA ILE A 83 -4.53 19.84 -12.88
C ILE A 83 -3.04 19.97 -13.16
N THR A 84 -2.26 20.23 -12.10
CA THR A 84 -0.81 20.27 -12.15
C THR A 84 -0.21 18.86 -12.28
N ASP A 85 1.08 18.77 -12.60
CA ASP A 85 1.83 17.49 -12.63
C ASP A 85 1.75 16.77 -11.28
N THR A 86 1.94 17.51 -10.18
CA THR A 86 1.83 16.97 -8.82
C THR A 86 0.44 16.38 -8.55
N GLN A 87 -0.62 17.10 -8.90
CA GLN A 87 -2.00 16.62 -8.72
C GLN A 87 -2.30 15.40 -9.59
N SER A 88 -1.77 15.34 -10.81
CA SER A 88 -1.90 14.17 -11.67
C SER A 88 -1.24 12.92 -11.06
N ALA A 89 -0.02 13.09 -10.54
CA ALA A 89 0.69 12.02 -9.84
C ALA A 89 -0.06 11.56 -8.57
N GLU A 90 -0.58 12.50 -7.78
CA GLU A 90 -1.42 12.20 -6.60
C GLU A 90 -2.65 11.37 -6.93
N ILE A 91 -3.38 11.76 -7.99
CA ILE A 91 -4.59 11.03 -8.42
C ILE A 91 -4.23 9.61 -8.88
N ALA A 92 -3.16 9.46 -9.66
CA ALA A 92 -2.70 8.15 -10.12
C ALA A 92 -2.29 7.23 -8.94
N LEU A 93 -1.60 7.78 -7.94
CA LEU A 93 -1.22 7.04 -6.74
C LEU A 93 -2.44 6.66 -5.88
N LEU A 94 -3.41 7.57 -5.71
CA LEU A 94 -4.64 7.29 -4.98
C LEU A 94 -5.51 6.24 -5.68
N GLU A 95 -5.62 6.30 -7.02
CA GLU A 95 -6.31 5.27 -7.80
C GLU A 95 -5.66 3.90 -7.60
N ASN A 96 -4.33 3.85 -7.72
CA ASN A 96 -3.59 2.61 -7.53
C ASN A 96 -3.76 2.04 -6.11
N LEU A 97 -3.82 2.90 -5.11
CA LEU A 97 -4.01 2.51 -3.71
C LEU A 97 -5.43 1.93 -3.43
N GLN A 98 -6.42 2.26 -4.26
CA GLN A 98 -7.79 1.71 -4.16
C GLN A 98 -7.95 0.34 -4.82
N ARG A 99 -6.86 -0.24 -5.35
CA ARG A 99 -6.90 -1.59 -5.93
C ARG A 99 -7.10 -2.63 -4.84
N GLU A 100 -7.89 -3.65 -5.15
CA GLU A 100 -8.19 -4.76 -4.23
C GLU A 100 -7.04 -5.79 -4.14
N ASP A 101 -6.11 -5.78 -5.09
CA ASP A 101 -5.04 -6.76 -5.24
C ASP A 101 -3.70 -6.36 -4.59
N LEU A 102 -3.62 -5.21 -3.92
CA LEU A 102 -2.41 -4.79 -3.21
C LEU A 102 -2.18 -5.65 -1.97
N ASN A 103 -0.95 -6.15 -1.82
CA ASN A 103 -0.57 -6.74 -0.55
C ASN A 103 -0.36 -5.64 0.52
N PHE A 104 -0.35 -6.06 1.78
CA PHE A 104 -0.32 -5.12 2.91
C PHE A 104 1.00 -4.33 3.03
N ILE A 105 2.09 -4.76 2.40
CA ILE A 105 3.37 -4.02 2.32
C ILE A 105 3.30 -2.99 1.20
N GLU A 106 2.80 -3.35 0.02
CA GLU A 106 2.58 -2.41 -1.09
C GLU A 106 1.66 -1.27 -0.67
N GLU A 107 0.58 -1.57 0.05
CA GLU A 107 -0.30 -0.56 0.60
C GLU A 107 0.44 0.37 1.60
N ALA A 108 1.31 -0.18 2.44
CA ALA A 108 2.11 0.60 3.37
C ALA A 108 3.12 1.52 2.65
N GLU A 109 3.76 1.02 1.59
CA GLU A 109 4.70 1.78 0.75
C GLU A 109 3.99 2.90 -0.01
N ALA A 110 2.79 2.65 -0.54
CA ALA A 110 1.97 3.67 -1.18
C ALA A 110 1.58 4.80 -0.20
N TYR A 111 1.18 4.47 1.03
CA TYR A 111 0.93 5.49 2.06
C TYR A 111 2.18 6.29 2.40
N TYR A 112 3.32 5.61 2.52
CA TYR A 112 4.59 6.27 2.81
C TYR A 112 4.95 7.28 1.71
N ASN A 113 4.84 6.91 0.44
CA ASN A 113 5.16 7.77 -0.70
C ASN A 113 4.23 8.97 -0.76
N LEU A 114 2.91 8.78 -0.59
CA LEU A 114 1.95 9.89 -0.56
C LEU A 114 2.26 10.91 0.54
N ILE A 115 2.69 10.46 1.71
CA ILE A 115 3.00 11.34 2.84
C ILE A 115 4.34 12.07 2.63
N ASN A 116 5.39 11.37 2.18
CA ASN A 116 6.73 11.94 2.13
C ASN A 116 7.05 12.66 0.81
N GLU A 117 6.48 12.23 -0.31
CA GLU A 117 6.75 12.80 -1.63
C GLU A 117 5.68 13.79 -2.08
N HIS A 118 4.44 13.61 -1.62
CA HIS A 118 3.30 14.44 -1.99
C HIS A 118 2.71 15.26 -0.83
N ASN A 119 3.42 15.34 0.31
CA ASN A 119 3.08 16.17 1.47
C ASN A 119 1.67 15.93 2.05
N PHE A 120 1.09 14.75 1.87
CA PHE A 120 -0.15 14.40 2.54
C PHE A 120 0.07 14.23 4.04
N THR A 121 -0.86 14.69 4.83
CA THR A 121 -0.94 14.27 6.23
C THR A 121 -1.63 12.92 6.35
N GLN A 122 -1.34 12.18 7.43
CA GLN A 122 -2.02 10.91 7.69
C GLN A 122 -3.54 11.07 7.82
N ASP A 123 -4.00 12.20 8.34
CA ASP A 123 -5.43 12.51 8.48
C ASP A 123 -6.11 12.77 7.14
N GLU A 124 -5.48 13.54 6.25
CA GLU A 124 -6.00 13.78 4.90
C GLU A 124 -6.10 12.49 4.11
N LEU A 125 -5.04 11.65 4.17
CA LEU A 125 -5.03 10.37 3.49
C LEU A 125 -6.10 9.43 4.03
N ALA A 126 -6.28 9.38 5.36
CA ALA A 126 -7.32 8.59 6.00
C ALA A 126 -8.73 9.02 5.56
N LYS A 127 -9.00 10.32 5.51
CA LYS A 127 -10.28 10.86 5.02
C LYS A 127 -10.53 10.49 3.56
N ARG A 128 -9.53 10.66 2.68
CA ARG A 128 -9.65 10.31 1.25
C ARG A 128 -9.88 8.82 1.01
N MET A 129 -9.29 7.97 1.86
CA MET A 129 -9.42 6.51 1.77
C MET A 129 -10.61 5.95 2.54
N GLY A 130 -11.40 6.78 3.23
CA GLY A 130 -12.48 6.32 4.10
C GLY A 130 -12.00 5.45 5.27
N LYS A 131 -10.75 5.64 5.72
CA LYS A 131 -10.11 4.87 6.80
C LYS A 131 -9.87 5.76 8.02
N LYS A 132 -9.56 5.14 9.17
CA LYS A 132 -9.12 5.88 10.36
C LYS A 132 -7.63 6.20 10.24
N GLN A 133 -7.20 7.36 10.75
CA GLN A 133 -5.79 7.76 10.79
C GLN A 133 -4.91 6.67 11.45
N SER A 134 -5.39 6.06 12.54
CA SER A 134 -4.68 4.96 13.20
C SER A 134 -4.46 3.73 12.31
N THR A 135 -5.34 3.48 11.33
CA THR A 135 -5.16 2.41 10.33
C THR A 135 -3.98 2.72 9.42
N ILE A 136 -3.91 3.95 8.90
CA ILE A 136 -2.77 4.42 8.09
C ILE A 136 -1.46 4.32 8.87
N ALA A 137 -1.44 4.85 10.11
CA ALA A 137 -0.27 4.81 10.97
C ALA A 137 0.20 3.38 11.27
N ASN A 138 -0.72 2.46 11.57
CA ASN A 138 -0.39 1.05 11.82
C ASN A 138 0.16 0.35 10.58
N LYS A 139 -0.38 0.66 9.40
CA LYS A 139 0.10 0.13 8.14
C LYS A 139 1.53 0.60 7.86
N MET A 140 1.80 1.89 7.97
CA MET A 140 3.14 2.47 7.79
C MET A 140 4.18 1.90 8.75
N ARG A 141 3.79 1.54 9.99
CA ARG A 141 4.70 0.90 10.94
C ARG A 141 5.28 -0.41 10.43
N LEU A 142 4.61 -1.12 9.52
CA LEU A 142 5.11 -2.36 8.93
C LEU A 142 6.41 -2.15 8.14
N LEU A 143 6.64 -0.95 7.62
CA LEU A 143 7.88 -0.60 6.92
C LEU A 143 9.12 -0.55 7.84
N LYS A 144 8.91 -0.56 9.18
CA LYS A 144 10.00 -0.71 10.16
C LYS A 144 10.55 -2.13 10.23
N LEU A 145 9.83 -3.12 9.73
CA LEU A 145 10.36 -4.47 9.53
C LEU A 145 11.40 -4.44 8.42
N SER A 146 12.48 -5.22 8.58
CA SER A 146 13.47 -5.36 7.51
C SER A 146 12.85 -5.94 6.24
N SER A 147 13.44 -5.63 5.08
CA SER A 147 12.98 -6.16 3.79
C SER A 147 12.92 -7.69 3.79
N LYS A 148 13.87 -8.34 4.45
CA LYS A 148 13.90 -9.80 4.61
C LYS A 148 12.71 -10.33 5.39
N VAL A 149 12.33 -9.70 6.50
CA VAL A 149 11.17 -10.11 7.31
C VAL A 149 9.88 -9.86 6.54
N ARG A 150 9.78 -8.72 5.84
CA ARG A 150 8.61 -8.40 4.99
C ARG A 150 8.42 -9.44 3.89
N LEU A 151 9.50 -9.81 3.18
CA LEU A 151 9.48 -10.80 2.12
C LEU A 151 8.98 -12.16 2.64
N ILE A 152 9.54 -12.65 3.75
CA ILE A 152 9.11 -13.92 4.35
C ILE A 152 7.63 -13.90 4.74
N CYS A 153 7.11 -12.76 5.24
CA CYS A 153 5.70 -12.64 5.54
C CYS A 153 4.82 -12.81 4.30
N LEU A 154 5.21 -12.22 3.17
CA LEU A 154 4.46 -12.30 1.91
C LEU A 154 4.54 -13.71 1.29
N GLU A 155 5.73 -14.28 1.18
CA GLU A 155 5.96 -15.61 0.60
C GLU A 155 5.21 -16.72 1.33
N ASN A 156 5.01 -16.58 2.64
CA ASN A 156 4.33 -17.59 3.45
C ASN A 156 2.88 -17.21 3.78
N SER A 157 2.29 -16.28 3.04
CA SER A 157 0.90 -15.85 3.20
C SER A 157 0.52 -15.46 4.64
N LEU A 158 1.47 -14.90 5.39
CA LEU A 158 1.19 -14.38 6.72
C LEU A 158 0.37 -13.09 6.62
N THR A 159 -0.57 -12.92 7.53
CA THR A 159 -1.43 -11.74 7.51
C THR A 159 -0.71 -10.50 8.06
N GLU A 160 -1.24 -9.32 7.75
CA GLU A 160 -0.79 -8.05 8.33
C GLU A 160 -0.69 -8.10 9.86
N ARG A 161 -1.62 -8.80 10.53
CA ARG A 161 -1.61 -8.93 11.99
C ARG A 161 -0.40 -9.69 12.50
N HIS A 162 0.06 -10.74 11.79
CA HIS A 162 1.30 -11.44 12.10
C HIS A 162 2.50 -10.50 11.98
N ALA A 163 2.61 -9.79 10.86
CA ALA A 163 3.69 -8.82 10.62
C ALA A 163 3.72 -7.71 11.68
N ARG A 164 2.54 -7.19 12.06
CA ARG A 164 2.42 -6.17 13.10
C ARG A 164 2.85 -6.66 14.48
N ALA A 165 2.54 -7.90 14.83
CA ALA A 165 2.96 -8.50 16.09
C ALA A 165 4.50 -8.58 16.19
N LEU A 166 5.20 -8.88 15.09
CA LEU A 166 6.66 -8.95 15.04
C LEU A 166 7.34 -7.61 15.36
N LEU A 167 6.67 -6.48 15.16
CA LEU A 167 7.21 -5.15 15.49
C LEU A 167 7.52 -4.93 16.96
N SER A 168 6.95 -5.75 17.85
CA SER A 168 7.24 -5.68 19.28
C SER A 168 8.59 -6.30 19.65
N LEU A 169 9.19 -7.08 18.76
CA LEU A 169 10.50 -7.70 18.96
C LEU A 169 11.62 -6.70 18.63
N PRO A 170 12.65 -6.58 19.49
CA PRO A 170 13.65 -5.53 19.38
C PRO A 170 14.67 -5.72 18.24
N THR A 171 14.88 -6.96 17.78
CA THR A 171 15.90 -7.26 16.77
C THR A 171 15.33 -8.09 15.62
N GLU A 172 15.95 -7.93 14.45
CA GLU A 172 15.61 -8.72 13.26
C GLU A 172 15.81 -10.23 13.49
N GLU A 173 16.85 -10.61 14.20
CA GLU A 173 17.13 -12.03 14.49
C GLU A 173 15.98 -12.67 15.28
N LEU A 174 15.44 -11.95 16.26
CA LEU A 174 14.29 -12.41 17.03
C LEU A 174 13.02 -12.47 16.16
N GLN A 175 12.82 -11.48 15.31
CA GLN A 175 11.72 -11.49 14.36
C GLN A 175 11.81 -12.69 13.42
N LEU A 176 13.00 -12.97 12.85
CA LEU A 176 13.25 -14.13 12.00
C LEU A 176 13.11 -15.47 12.75
N LYS A 177 13.53 -15.54 14.01
CA LYS A 177 13.35 -16.72 14.86
C LYS A 177 11.88 -17.06 15.10
N ILE A 178 11.10 -16.05 15.44
CA ILE A 178 9.66 -16.20 15.72
C ILE A 178 8.88 -16.51 14.45
N ILE A 179 9.13 -15.81 13.35
CA ILE A 179 8.44 -16.03 12.08
C ILE A 179 8.66 -17.46 11.56
N LYS A 180 9.90 -17.98 11.63
CA LYS A 180 10.20 -19.37 11.26
C LYS A 180 9.42 -20.38 12.10
N LYS A 181 9.26 -20.13 13.41
CA LYS A 181 8.44 -21.00 14.28
C LYS A 181 6.96 -20.88 13.97
N ALA A 182 6.47 -19.67 13.68
CA ALA A 182 5.08 -19.47 13.31
C ALA A 182 4.71 -20.19 12.03
N ILE A 183 5.58 -20.12 11.01
CA ILE A 183 5.41 -20.83 9.74
C ILE A 183 5.47 -22.34 9.95
N LYS A 184 6.55 -22.85 10.59
CA LYS A 184 6.76 -24.31 10.80
C LYS A 184 5.57 -24.97 11.51
N ASN A 185 4.95 -24.26 12.45
CA ASN A 185 3.86 -24.82 13.28
C ASN A 185 2.48 -24.30 12.84
N SER A 186 2.38 -23.60 11.70
CA SER A 186 1.14 -23.02 11.18
C SER A 186 0.34 -22.25 12.25
N LEU A 187 1.06 -21.41 13.02
CA LEU A 187 0.46 -20.68 14.12
C LEU A 187 -0.47 -19.59 13.61
N ASN A 188 -1.64 -19.46 14.24
CA ASN A 188 -2.49 -18.30 14.02
C ASN A 188 -1.96 -17.06 14.74
N VAL A 189 -2.57 -15.89 14.49
CA VAL A 189 -2.15 -14.60 15.06
C VAL A 189 -2.03 -14.68 16.58
N LYS A 190 -3.05 -15.20 17.28
CA LYS A 190 -3.08 -15.28 18.74
C LYS A 190 -1.91 -16.10 19.29
N LYS A 191 -1.67 -17.28 18.74
CA LYS A 191 -0.54 -18.14 19.15
C LYS A 191 0.82 -17.50 18.84
N THR A 192 0.90 -16.75 17.74
CA THR A 192 2.12 -16.00 17.41
C THR A 192 2.37 -14.88 18.41
N GLU A 193 1.34 -14.13 18.80
CA GLU A 193 1.42 -13.10 19.85
C GLU A 193 1.81 -13.70 21.21
N GLU A 194 1.25 -14.83 21.60
CA GLU A 194 1.63 -15.57 22.80
C GLU A 194 3.11 -15.99 22.77
N LEU A 195 3.59 -16.49 21.63
CA LEU A 195 4.99 -16.87 21.45
C LEU A 195 5.93 -15.66 21.57
N ILE A 196 5.54 -14.53 21.00
CA ILE A 196 6.27 -13.25 21.09
C ILE A 196 6.34 -12.80 22.55
N ASN A 197 5.23 -12.82 23.27
CA ASN A 197 5.17 -12.43 24.68
C ASN A 197 6.07 -13.31 25.56
N LEU A 198 6.08 -14.62 25.33
CA LEU A 198 6.99 -15.54 26.02
C LEU A 198 8.45 -15.22 25.74
N GLU A 199 8.82 -14.86 24.51
CA GLU A 199 10.19 -14.52 24.15
C GLU A 199 10.60 -13.17 24.79
N LEU A 200 9.72 -12.18 24.81
CA LEU A 200 9.96 -10.89 25.48
C LEU A 200 10.14 -11.06 27.00
N LEU A 201 9.36 -11.93 27.64
CA LEU A 201 9.52 -12.24 29.07
C LEU A 201 10.86 -12.90 29.38
N LYS A 202 11.36 -13.80 28.50
CA LYS A 202 12.69 -14.41 28.64
C LYS A 202 13.79 -13.36 28.59
N ILE A 203 13.74 -12.47 27.59
CA ILE A 203 14.71 -11.39 27.42
C ILE A 203 14.72 -10.49 28.66
N ALA A 204 13.54 -10.08 29.13
CA ALA A 204 13.43 -9.25 30.35
C ALA A 204 14.00 -9.97 31.60
N GLY A 205 13.75 -11.27 31.73
CA GLY A 205 14.30 -12.08 32.83
C GLY A 205 15.84 -12.21 32.79
N GLU A 206 16.41 -12.37 31.60
CA GLU A 206 17.86 -12.41 31.39
C GLU A 206 18.53 -11.06 31.69
N GLU A 207 17.90 -9.95 31.29
CA GLU A 207 18.38 -8.61 31.59
C GLU A 207 18.35 -8.31 33.10
N MET A 208 17.30 -8.71 33.80
CA MET A 208 17.22 -8.57 35.25
C MET A 208 18.34 -9.37 35.97
N LYS A 209 18.64 -10.58 35.46
CA LYS A 209 19.77 -11.38 36.00
C LYS A 209 21.12 -10.72 35.74
N LYS A 210 21.33 -10.12 34.56
CA LYS A 210 22.56 -9.39 34.22
C LYS A 210 22.72 -8.12 35.07
N ARG A 211 21.65 -7.38 35.37
CA ARG A 211 21.67 -6.20 36.28
C ARG A 211 22.03 -6.57 37.67
N LYS A 212 21.53 -7.68 38.24
CA LYS A 212 21.89 -8.18 39.57
C LYS A 212 23.39 -8.58 39.66
N LYS A 213 24.04 -8.89 38.52
CA LYS A 213 25.47 -9.24 38.45
C LYS A 213 26.38 -8.05 38.11
N GLY A 214 25.90 -6.79 38.14
CA GLY A 214 26.71 -5.59 37.92
C GLY A 214 27.23 -5.39 36.50
N LYS A 215 26.75 -6.12 35.51
CA LYS A 215 27.17 -6.00 34.11
C LYS A 215 25.98 -5.53 33.23
N GLY A 216 25.97 -4.24 32.92
CA GLY A 216 25.10 -3.75 31.83
C GLY A 216 24.34 -2.46 32.12
N VAL A 217 24.67 -1.44 31.34
CA VAL A 217 23.89 -0.20 31.16
C VAL A 217 23.18 -0.34 29.82
N LEU A 218 21.85 -0.45 29.81
CA LEU A 218 21.03 -0.29 28.62
C LEU A 218 19.67 0.34 28.97
N PRO A 219 19.07 1.14 28.09
CA PRO A 219 17.95 2.03 28.41
C PRO A 219 16.69 1.24 28.76
N GLY A 220 16.40 1.17 30.06
CA GLY A 220 15.27 0.40 30.61
C GLY A 220 13.87 0.92 30.30
N LYS A 221 13.71 1.99 29.52
CA LYS A 221 12.38 2.57 29.22
C LYS A 221 11.56 1.76 28.21
N LEU A 222 12.18 1.05 27.28
CA LEU A 222 11.43 0.29 26.26
C LEU A 222 10.72 -0.94 26.86
N TYR A 223 11.32 -1.61 27.81
CA TYR A 223 10.81 -2.88 28.36
C TYR A 223 9.83 -2.72 29.51
N VAL A 224 9.92 -1.63 30.26
CA VAL A 224 8.98 -1.34 31.37
C VAL A 224 7.55 -1.16 30.86
N ASN A 225 7.37 -0.55 29.69
CA ASN A 225 6.05 -0.38 29.08
C ASN A 225 5.48 -1.71 28.56
N THR A 226 6.32 -2.59 28.01
CA THR A 226 5.89 -3.93 27.54
C THR A 226 5.51 -4.83 28.70
N ILE A 227 6.28 -4.80 29.80
CA ILE A 227 5.98 -5.55 31.03
C ILE A 227 4.70 -5.02 31.69
N LYS A 228 4.47 -3.71 31.72
CA LYS A 228 3.24 -3.12 32.22
C LYS A 228 2.03 -3.48 31.36
N GLN A 229 2.17 -3.58 30.04
CA GLN A 229 1.09 -4.03 29.16
C GLN A 229 0.75 -5.53 29.31
N VAL A 230 1.74 -6.37 29.65
CA VAL A 230 1.56 -7.82 29.82
C VAL A 230 1.06 -8.17 31.22
N LEU A 231 1.48 -7.43 32.25
CA LEU A 231 1.12 -7.68 33.65
C LEU A 231 -0.08 -6.83 34.12
N GLY A 232 -0.53 -5.87 33.34
CA GLY A 232 -1.60 -4.93 33.66
C GLY A 232 -2.99 -5.37 33.17
N LYS A 233 -3.20 -6.66 32.99
CA LYS A 233 -4.53 -7.26 32.76
C LYS A 233 -4.88 -8.17 33.90
#